data_4b03cbad3d830d511099f18170349af2
#
_entry.id   4b03cbad3d830d511099f18170349af2
#
_cell.length_a   1.000
_cell.length_b   1.000
_cell.length_c   1.000
_cell.angle_alpha   90.00
_cell.angle_beta   90.00
_cell.angle_gamma   90.00
#
_symmetry.space_group_name_H-M   'P 1'
#
loop_
_entity.id
_entity.type
_entity.pdbx_description
1 polymer ?
#
loop_
_entity_poly.entity_id
_entity_poly.type
_entity_poly.pdbx_seq_one_letter_code
_entity_poly.pdbx_strand_id
1 'polypeptide(L)'
;MTFKAICKCDSSWRNLALGVVFAVLAVTGWQAGPAFAADEPDLIFRRSTVFKWMSPNDKLATYGVDDPEVDGVACHFTVPEKGGFKGWLGLAEEVSDISLACRQIGPIRFKDKMTQGDDMFRQRRSLFFKKMQIVRGCDAKRNVLVYMVYSDRLIEGSPKNSTSSVPIMPWGAADAAVQKCGEFVQ
;
A
#
# COMPACT_ATOMS: atom_id res chain seq x y z
N MET A 1 -62.51 15.85 -63.80
CA MET A 1 -61.79 15.19 -64.91
C MET A 1 -60.61 14.42 -64.34
N THR A 2 -60.66 13.17 -64.56
CA THR A 2 -59.81 12.02 -64.25
C THR A 2 -58.36 12.19 -64.70
N PHE A 3 -57.41 11.78 -63.94
CA PHE A 3 -56.32 10.95 -64.45
C PHE A 3 -55.69 10.11 -63.38
N LYS A 4 -55.74 8.82 -63.54
CA LYS A 4 -55.13 7.72 -62.81
C LYS A 4 -53.71 7.51 -63.35
N ALA A 5 -52.70 7.45 -62.54
CA ALA A 5 -51.43 6.88 -62.98
C ALA A 5 -50.96 5.87 -61.93
N ILE A 6 -50.89 4.63 -62.38
CA ILE A 6 -50.37 3.45 -61.64
C ILE A 6 -48.85 3.45 -61.84
N CYS A 7 -48.08 3.38 -60.75
CA CYS A 7 -46.67 3.04 -60.86
C CYS A 7 -46.36 1.83 -60.03
N LYS A 8 -45.90 0.81 -60.72
CA LYS A 8 -45.47 -0.49 -60.29
C LYS A 8 -44.12 -0.34 -59.59
N CYS A 9 -44.01 -0.69 -58.34
CA CYS A 9 -42.76 -0.62 -57.64
C CYS A 9 -42.16 -2.01 -57.46
N ASP A 10 -40.99 -2.15 -57.97
CA ASP A 10 -40.19 -3.34 -58.07
C ASP A 10 -39.57 -3.72 -56.72
N SER A 11 -39.53 -5.02 -56.44
CA SER A 11 -39.10 -5.64 -55.20
C SER A 11 -37.59 -5.93 -55.24
N SER A 12 -36.75 -4.94 -54.85
CA SER A 12 -35.28 -5.18 -54.82
C SER A 12 -34.53 -4.54 -53.64
N TRP A 13 -35.18 -4.30 -52.53
CA TRP A 13 -34.50 -3.63 -51.38
C TRP A 13 -34.57 -4.43 -50.05
N ARG A 14 -34.62 -5.75 -50.11
CA ARG A 14 -34.73 -6.59 -48.90
C ARG A 14 -33.43 -7.20 -48.39
N ASN A 15 -32.30 -6.97 -49.05
CA ASN A 15 -31.03 -7.64 -48.68
C ASN A 15 -29.90 -6.72 -48.22
N LEU A 16 -30.15 -5.44 -47.88
CA LEU A 16 -29.10 -4.51 -47.44
C LEU A 16 -29.24 -4.06 -45.97
N ALA A 17 -30.19 -4.59 -45.20
CA ALA A 17 -30.43 -4.17 -43.84
C ALA A 17 -29.89 -5.16 -42.75
N LEU A 18 -29.21 -6.23 -43.11
CA LEU A 18 -28.69 -7.22 -42.16
C LEU A 18 -27.17 -7.13 -41.88
N GLY A 19 -26.47 -6.19 -42.49
CA GLY A 19 -25.00 -6.10 -42.39
C GLY A 19 -24.46 -5.06 -41.42
N VAL A 20 -25.27 -4.23 -40.77
CA VAL A 20 -24.78 -3.08 -39.98
C VAL A 20 -25.00 -3.21 -38.46
N VAL A 21 -25.70 -4.23 -38.00
CA VAL A 21 -26.00 -4.39 -36.56
C VAL A 21 -24.92 -5.16 -35.77
N PHE A 22 -23.89 -5.74 -36.41
CA PHE A 22 -22.86 -6.57 -35.72
C PHE A 22 -21.55 -5.84 -35.42
N ALA A 23 -21.41 -4.53 -35.65
CA ALA A 23 -20.15 -3.82 -35.52
C ALA A 23 -20.08 -2.81 -34.34
N VAL A 24 -21.06 -2.76 -33.43
CA VAL A 24 -21.09 -1.74 -32.34
C VAL A 24 -20.98 -2.35 -30.92
N LEU A 25 -20.75 -3.64 -30.77
CA LEU A 25 -20.68 -4.28 -29.44
C LEU A 25 -19.26 -4.69 -28.98
N ALA A 26 -18.22 -4.06 -29.47
CA ALA A 26 -16.85 -4.48 -29.14
C ALA A 26 -15.94 -3.34 -28.66
N VAL A 27 -16.43 -2.30 -27.98
CA VAL A 27 -15.55 -1.33 -27.30
C VAL A 27 -16.17 -0.86 -25.99
N THR A 28 -16.55 -1.77 -25.10
CA THR A 28 -16.50 -1.50 -23.67
C THR A 28 -15.17 -2.05 -23.16
N GLY A 29 -14.11 -1.33 -23.47
CA GLY A 29 -12.82 -1.60 -22.85
C GLY A 29 -13.00 -1.48 -21.33
N TRP A 30 -12.86 -2.60 -20.62
CA TRP A 30 -12.59 -2.57 -19.20
C TRP A 30 -11.30 -1.78 -19.00
N GLN A 31 -11.45 -0.52 -18.62
CA GLN A 31 -10.37 0.20 -17.99
C GLN A 31 -10.24 -0.39 -16.57
N ALA A 32 -9.51 -1.49 -16.46
CA ALA A 32 -8.92 -1.87 -15.20
C ALA A 32 -7.93 -0.74 -14.85
N GLY A 33 -8.37 0.21 -14.03
CA GLY A 33 -7.48 1.17 -13.40
C GLY A 33 -6.38 0.38 -12.67
N PRO A 34 -5.16 0.92 -12.53
CA PRO A 34 -4.13 0.25 -11.77
C PRO A 34 -4.69 0.01 -10.37
N ALA A 35 -4.89 -1.26 -10.03
CA ALA A 35 -5.09 -1.66 -8.65
C ALA A 35 -3.75 -1.40 -7.96
N PHE A 36 -3.60 -0.23 -7.36
CA PHE A 36 -2.53 0.01 -6.40
C PHE A 36 -2.75 -1.00 -5.28
N ALA A 37 -1.83 -1.95 -5.18
CA ALA A 37 -1.74 -2.81 -4.01
C ALA A 37 -1.32 -1.88 -2.86
N ALA A 38 -2.30 -1.44 -2.06
CA ALA A 38 -2.11 -0.48 -0.97
C ALA A 38 -1.23 -1.00 0.19
N ASP A 39 -0.75 -2.23 0.10
CA ASP A 39 -0.08 -2.94 1.18
C ASP A 39 1.41 -3.24 0.92
N GLU A 40 1.99 -2.80 -0.20
CA GLU A 40 3.41 -3.03 -0.49
C GLU A 40 4.20 -1.75 -0.24
N PRO A 41 5.26 -1.81 0.61
CA PRO A 41 6.04 -0.62 0.94
C PRO A 41 6.81 -0.10 -0.27
N ASP A 42 6.84 1.22 -0.42
CA ASP A 42 7.55 1.91 -1.48
C ASP A 42 9.05 1.91 -1.21
N LEU A 43 9.83 1.38 -2.14
CA LEU A 43 11.28 1.48 -2.05
C LEU A 43 11.74 2.92 -2.31
N ILE A 44 12.36 3.55 -1.31
CA ILE A 44 12.88 4.91 -1.42
C ILE A 44 14.31 4.90 -1.99
N PHE A 45 15.21 4.13 -1.37
CA PHE A 45 16.57 3.95 -1.89
C PHE A 45 17.23 2.70 -1.31
N ARG A 46 18.34 2.30 -1.97
CA ARG A 46 19.26 1.27 -1.50
C ARG A 46 20.68 1.80 -1.41
N ARG A 47 21.41 1.37 -0.39
CA ARG A 47 22.83 1.70 -0.22
C ARG A 47 23.65 0.44 0.01
N SER A 48 24.67 0.21 -0.83
CA SER A 48 25.65 -0.87 -0.60
C SER A 48 26.48 -0.57 0.63
N THR A 49 26.65 -1.57 1.50
CA THR A 49 27.40 -1.45 2.77
C THR A 49 28.74 -2.15 2.73
N VAL A 50 28.87 -3.26 1.99
CA VAL A 50 30.09 -4.07 1.90
C VAL A 50 30.39 -4.37 0.45
N PHE A 51 31.65 -4.15 0.03
CA PHE A 51 32.12 -4.55 -1.28
C PHE A 51 32.56 -6.03 -1.23
N LYS A 52 31.96 -6.85 -2.10
CA LYS A 52 32.32 -8.26 -2.30
C LYS A 52 32.76 -8.46 -3.74
N TRP A 53 33.97 -8.92 -3.97
CA TRP A 53 34.54 -9.02 -5.33
C TRP A 53 33.84 -10.07 -6.22
N MET A 54 33.31 -11.14 -5.64
CA MET A 54 32.73 -12.26 -6.43
C MET A 54 31.25 -12.54 -6.15
N SER A 55 30.56 -11.65 -5.46
CA SER A 55 29.12 -11.79 -5.19
C SER A 55 28.45 -10.41 -5.07
N PRO A 56 27.13 -10.30 -5.32
CA PRO A 56 26.41 -9.06 -5.06
C PRO A 56 26.63 -8.57 -3.63
N ASN A 57 26.81 -7.25 -3.49
CA ASN A 57 27.07 -6.60 -2.21
C ASN A 57 25.84 -6.65 -1.30
N ASP A 58 26.09 -6.71 0.02
CA ASP A 58 25.04 -6.47 1.01
C ASP A 58 24.61 -4.99 0.93
N LYS A 59 23.32 -4.75 1.14
CA LYS A 59 22.71 -3.42 0.99
C LYS A 59 21.83 -3.13 2.20
N LEU A 60 21.65 -1.85 2.48
CA LEU A 60 20.53 -1.35 3.28
C LEU A 60 19.48 -0.81 2.33
N ALA A 61 18.24 -1.23 2.50
CA ALA A 61 17.10 -0.72 1.74
C ALA A 61 16.16 0.03 2.68
N THR A 62 15.82 1.25 2.31
CA THR A 62 14.86 2.09 3.03
C THR A 62 13.55 2.13 2.26
N TYR A 63 12.48 1.83 2.98
CA TYR A 63 11.13 1.79 2.46
C TYR A 63 10.26 2.83 3.17
N GLY A 64 9.26 3.33 2.45
CA GLY A 64 8.19 4.17 2.96
C GLY A 64 6.86 3.42 2.94
N VAL A 65 6.01 3.71 3.91
CA VAL A 65 4.66 3.16 3.98
C VAL A 65 3.75 4.11 4.75
N ASP A 66 2.54 4.30 4.27
CA ASP A 66 1.51 5.05 4.97
C ASP A 66 0.70 4.13 5.88
N ASP A 67 0.17 4.69 6.98
CA ASP A 67 -0.76 3.93 7.82
C ASP A 67 -2.11 3.77 7.10
N PRO A 68 -2.55 2.54 6.81
CA PRO A 68 -3.78 2.32 6.06
C PRO A 68 -5.06 2.71 6.82
N GLU A 69 -5.01 2.77 8.17
CA GLU A 69 -6.16 3.05 9.03
C GLU A 69 -6.10 4.44 9.68
N VAL A 70 -4.94 5.12 9.60
CA VAL A 70 -4.76 6.47 10.15
C VAL A 70 -4.17 7.39 9.09
N ASP A 71 -4.99 8.23 8.48
CA ASP A 71 -4.51 9.21 7.52
C ASP A 71 -3.57 10.22 8.18
N GLY A 72 -2.62 10.73 7.43
CA GLY A 72 -1.67 11.75 7.88
C GLY A 72 -0.45 11.21 8.62
N VAL A 73 -0.19 9.90 8.60
CA VAL A 73 1.03 9.27 9.12
C VAL A 73 1.75 8.50 8.04
N ALA A 74 3.05 8.75 7.91
CA ALA A 74 3.95 7.92 7.12
C ALA A 74 5.09 7.38 7.98
N CYS A 75 5.47 6.14 7.73
CA CYS A 75 6.57 5.45 8.37
C CYS A 75 7.66 5.12 7.36
N HIS A 76 8.92 5.32 7.75
CA HIS A 76 10.09 4.87 7.01
C HIS A 76 10.82 3.84 7.85
N PHE A 77 11.22 2.75 7.22
CA PHE A 77 12.01 1.72 7.90
C PHE A 77 13.13 1.24 6.98
N THR A 78 14.24 0.85 7.61
CA THR A 78 15.41 0.36 6.90
C THR A 78 15.69 -1.07 7.32
N VAL A 79 15.87 -1.92 6.32
CA VAL A 79 16.20 -3.33 6.50
C VAL A 79 17.43 -3.68 5.69
N PRO A 80 18.29 -4.60 6.16
CA PRO A 80 19.39 -5.11 5.37
C PRO A 80 18.91 -6.15 4.37
N GLU A 81 19.41 -6.03 3.16
CA GLU A 81 19.28 -7.00 2.08
C GLU A 81 20.64 -7.67 1.85
N LYS A 82 20.74 -8.97 2.10
CA LYS A 82 21.95 -9.73 1.79
C LYS A 82 22.05 -9.96 0.30
N GLY A 83 23.23 -9.67 -0.26
CA GLY A 83 23.60 -10.01 -1.62
C GLY A 83 24.01 -11.49 -1.77
N GLY A 84 24.10 -11.96 -3.02
CA GLY A 84 24.57 -13.31 -3.38
C GLY A 84 23.44 -14.32 -3.58
N PHE A 85 23.86 -15.54 -3.98
CA PHE A 85 22.95 -16.64 -4.34
C PHE A 85 22.03 -17.06 -3.19
N LYS A 86 22.54 -17.02 -1.94
CA LYS A 86 21.75 -17.32 -0.73
C LYS A 86 20.67 -16.26 -0.44
N GLY A 87 20.96 -14.99 -0.75
CA GLY A 87 19.97 -13.91 -0.65
C GLY A 87 18.84 -14.06 -1.67
N TRP A 88 19.18 -14.47 -2.90
CA TRP A 88 18.20 -14.73 -3.95
C TRP A 88 17.24 -15.89 -3.59
N LEU A 89 17.73 -16.94 -2.92
CA LEU A 89 16.90 -18.06 -2.46
C LEU A 89 16.11 -17.77 -1.17
N GLY A 90 16.19 -16.56 -0.59
CA GLY A 90 15.53 -16.22 0.67
C GLY A 90 16.04 -16.98 1.90
N LEU A 91 17.17 -17.69 1.77
CA LEU A 91 17.76 -18.55 2.82
C LEU A 91 18.76 -17.81 3.71
N ALA A 92 19.13 -16.58 3.37
CA ALA A 92 20.20 -15.83 4.03
C ALA A 92 19.70 -14.72 4.96
N GLU A 93 18.58 -14.91 5.62
CA GLU A 93 18.10 -13.95 6.62
C GLU A 93 18.59 -14.31 8.02
N GLU A 94 19.74 -13.79 8.37
CA GLU A 94 20.02 -13.51 9.77
C GLU A 94 19.26 -12.24 10.16
N VAL A 95 18.61 -12.29 11.32
CA VAL A 95 17.86 -11.18 11.89
C VAL A 95 18.79 -10.00 12.06
N SER A 96 18.54 -8.96 11.33
CA SER A 96 19.31 -7.73 11.39
C SER A 96 18.47 -6.65 12.04
N ASP A 97 19.15 -5.66 12.58
CA ASP A 97 18.51 -4.52 13.21
C ASP A 97 17.60 -3.79 12.22
N ILE A 98 16.36 -3.57 12.60
CA ILE A 98 15.37 -2.83 11.83
C ILE A 98 15.25 -1.45 12.45
N SER A 99 15.40 -0.40 11.68
CA SER A 99 15.10 0.96 12.13
C SER A 99 13.71 1.38 11.69
N LEU A 100 13.00 2.13 12.53
CA LEU A 100 11.67 2.68 12.25
C LEU A 100 11.63 4.16 12.59
N ALA A 101 11.06 4.96 11.69
CA ALA A 101 10.77 6.37 11.90
C ALA A 101 9.41 6.73 11.31
N CYS A 102 8.42 6.97 12.15
CA CYS A 102 7.10 7.45 11.73
C CYS A 102 6.96 8.94 12.00
N ARG A 103 6.24 9.64 11.14
CA ARG A 103 6.00 11.09 11.23
C ARG A 103 4.59 11.44 10.83
N GLN A 104 4.06 12.48 11.46
CA GLN A 104 2.87 13.15 10.96
C GLN A 104 3.25 13.90 9.67
N ILE A 105 2.50 13.66 8.59
CA ILE A 105 2.70 14.25 7.26
C ILE A 105 1.46 14.99 6.76
N GLY A 106 0.39 14.98 7.54
CA GLY A 106 -0.89 15.60 7.24
C GLY A 106 -1.79 15.68 8.48
N PRO A 107 -3.03 16.16 8.34
CA PRO A 107 -4.00 16.10 9.43
C PRO A 107 -4.28 14.63 9.78
N ILE A 108 -4.24 14.31 11.07
CA ILE A 108 -4.54 12.95 11.54
C ILE A 108 -6.04 12.69 11.47
N ARG A 109 -6.41 11.59 10.82
CA ARG A 109 -7.81 11.11 10.75
C ARG A 109 -7.84 9.59 10.96
N PHE A 110 -8.50 9.16 12.01
CA PHE A 110 -8.75 7.75 12.26
C PHE A 110 -9.93 7.28 11.40
N LYS A 111 -9.73 6.21 10.63
CA LYS A 111 -10.79 5.63 9.77
C LYS A 111 -11.69 4.69 10.56
N ASP A 112 -11.14 4.03 11.60
CA ASP A 112 -11.86 3.05 12.39
C ASP A 112 -11.33 3.01 13.83
N LYS A 113 -11.94 2.19 14.68
CA LYS A 113 -11.44 1.85 16.01
C LYS A 113 -10.23 0.93 15.88
N MET A 114 -9.29 1.06 16.81
CA MET A 114 -8.10 0.24 16.87
C MET A 114 -7.94 -0.43 18.24
N THR A 115 -7.29 -1.57 18.27
CA THR A 115 -6.86 -2.24 19.50
C THR A 115 -5.39 -1.91 19.78
N GLN A 116 -4.99 -1.82 21.04
CA GLN A 116 -3.59 -1.58 21.41
C GLN A 116 -2.70 -2.71 20.89
N GLY A 117 -1.67 -2.35 20.12
CA GLY A 117 -0.74 -3.33 19.54
C GLY A 117 -1.28 -4.04 18.29
N ASP A 118 -2.34 -3.52 17.67
CA ASP A 118 -2.84 -4.05 16.40
C ASP A 118 -1.79 -3.96 15.31
N ASP A 119 -1.75 -5.00 14.47
CA ASP A 119 -0.98 -4.99 13.24
C ASP A 119 -1.46 -3.85 12.33
N MET A 120 -0.53 -3.00 11.91
CA MET A 120 -0.80 -1.92 10.96
C MET A 120 -1.28 -2.48 9.62
N PHE A 121 -0.83 -3.69 9.25
CA PHE A 121 -1.24 -4.41 8.05
C PHE A 121 -1.94 -5.71 8.40
N ARG A 122 -3.24 -5.67 8.68
CA ARG A 122 -4.05 -6.85 9.05
C ARG A 122 -4.08 -7.92 7.95
N GLN A 123 -3.96 -7.52 6.69
CA GLN A 123 -3.89 -8.44 5.55
C GLN A 123 -2.45 -8.50 5.04
N ARG A 124 -1.67 -9.44 5.52
CA ARG A 124 -0.29 -9.70 5.10
C ARG A 124 -0.23 -10.24 3.67
N ARG A 125 -0.59 -9.42 2.67
CA ARG A 125 -0.54 -9.78 1.26
C ARG A 125 0.87 -9.73 0.70
N SER A 126 1.72 -8.83 1.21
CA SER A 126 3.10 -8.72 0.80
C SER A 126 3.98 -9.77 1.47
N LEU A 127 4.87 -10.41 0.68
CA LEU A 127 5.91 -11.31 1.21
C LEU A 127 6.85 -10.60 2.19
N PHE A 128 6.97 -9.28 2.06
CA PHE A 128 7.77 -8.42 2.91
C PHE A 128 7.29 -8.45 4.36
N PHE A 129 5.99 -8.24 4.60
CA PHE A 129 5.39 -8.23 5.94
C PHE A 129 5.17 -9.62 6.56
N LYS A 130 5.48 -10.70 5.84
CA LYS A 130 5.49 -12.05 6.44
C LYS A 130 6.61 -12.28 7.44
N LYS A 131 7.65 -11.43 7.40
CA LYS A 131 8.87 -11.58 8.21
C LYS A 131 9.08 -10.46 9.22
N MET A 132 8.36 -9.37 9.05
CA MET A 132 8.44 -8.17 9.86
C MET A 132 7.03 -7.67 10.12
N GLN A 133 6.75 -7.30 11.37
CA GLN A 133 5.46 -6.74 11.77
C GLN A 133 5.63 -5.31 12.23
N ILE A 134 4.70 -4.46 11.82
CA ILE A 134 4.56 -3.10 12.34
C ILE A 134 3.24 -3.05 13.09
N VAL A 135 3.30 -2.78 14.38
CA VAL A 135 2.12 -2.65 15.23
C VAL A 135 1.94 -1.22 15.67
N ARG A 136 0.72 -0.84 15.93
CA ARG A 136 0.30 0.50 16.32
C ARG A 136 -0.39 0.49 17.67
N GLY A 137 -0.12 1.50 18.49
CA GLY A 137 -0.82 1.76 19.73
C GLY A 137 -1.03 3.24 19.97
N CYS A 138 -1.79 3.60 21.00
CA CYS A 138 -2.06 4.97 21.41
C CYS A 138 -1.63 5.18 22.86
N ASP A 139 -0.77 6.16 23.11
CA ASP A 139 -0.59 6.77 24.42
C ASP A 139 -1.66 7.84 24.62
N ALA A 140 -2.82 7.46 25.15
CA ALA A 140 -3.96 8.34 25.32
C ALA A 140 -3.66 9.52 26.27
N LYS A 141 -2.74 9.34 27.23
CA LYS A 141 -2.37 10.39 28.16
C LYS A 141 -1.65 11.54 27.47
N ARG A 142 -0.83 11.23 26.46
CA ARG A 142 -0.01 12.20 25.74
C ARG A 142 -0.55 12.54 24.37
N ASN A 143 -1.62 11.86 23.93
CA ASN A 143 -2.18 11.94 22.58
C ASN A 143 -1.12 11.66 21.50
N VAL A 144 -0.45 10.52 21.63
CA VAL A 144 0.66 10.09 20.78
C VAL A 144 0.36 8.72 20.21
N LEU A 145 0.49 8.57 18.89
CA LEU A 145 0.54 7.26 18.25
C LEU A 145 1.94 6.65 18.44
N VAL A 146 1.98 5.39 18.82
CA VAL A 146 3.21 4.65 19.03
C VAL A 146 3.26 3.48 18.04
N TYR A 147 4.29 3.46 17.23
CA TYR A 147 4.55 2.41 16.26
C TYR A 147 5.75 1.58 16.69
N MET A 148 5.65 0.27 16.60
CA MET A 148 6.77 -0.63 16.87
C MET A 148 6.89 -1.61 15.70
N VAL A 149 8.10 -1.74 15.19
CA VAL A 149 8.46 -2.80 14.23
C VAL A 149 9.23 -3.89 14.94
N TYR A 150 8.93 -5.13 14.63
CA TYR A 150 9.69 -6.28 15.13
C TYR A 150 9.77 -7.41 14.10
N SER A 151 10.78 -8.27 14.23
CA SER A 151 10.96 -9.45 13.38
C SER A 151 10.24 -10.65 13.99
N ASP A 152 9.52 -11.41 13.17
CA ASP A 152 8.87 -12.68 13.58
C ASP A 152 9.86 -13.82 13.84
N ARG A 153 11.14 -13.67 13.43
CA ARG A 153 12.15 -14.70 13.64
C ARG A 153 12.87 -14.53 14.98
N LEU A 154 12.64 -15.49 15.85
CA LEU A 154 13.45 -15.73 17.04
C LEU A 154 14.55 -16.74 16.67
N ILE A 155 15.82 -16.33 16.68
CA ILE A 155 16.95 -17.27 16.56
C ILE A 155 17.45 -17.59 17.97
N GLU A 156 17.69 -16.58 18.79
CA GLU A 156 18.00 -16.65 20.22
C GLU A 156 17.64 -15.31 20.87
N GLY A 157 17.01 -15.33 22.04
CA GLY A 157 16.66 -14.13 22.80
C GLY A 157 15.39 -13.41 22.33
N SER A 158 15.31 -12.12 22.58
CA SER A 158 14.16 -11.28 22.20
C SER A 158 14.20 -10.87 20.72
N PRO A 159 13.03 -10.69 20.07
CA PRO A 159 12.97 -10.17 18.71
C PRO A 159 13.66 -8.80 18.61
N LYS A 160 14.40 -8.59 17.54
CA LYS A 160 14.90 -7.26 17.21
C LYS A 160 13.72 -6.34 16.93
N ASN A 161 13.70 -5.16 17.54
CA ASN A 161 12.60 -4.22 17.46
C ASN A 161 13.09 -2.77 17.42
N SER A 162 12.22 -1.88 16.95
CA SER A 162 12.40 -0.45 16.99
C SER A 162 11.06 0.24 17.20
N THR A 163 11.05 1.33 17.97
CA THR A 163 9.82 2.07 18.29
C THR A 163 9.93 3.50 17.79
N SER A 164 8.83 4.01 17.25
CA SER A 164 8.67 5.40 16.83
C SER A 164 7.39 5.99 17.40
N SER A 165 7.43 7.24 17.83
CA SER A 165 6.28 7.95 18.39
C SER A 165 5.92 9.15 17.51
N VAL A 166 4.60 9.31 17.25
CA VAL A 166 4.04 10.38 16.43
C VAL A 166 3.07 11.19 17.28
N PRO A 167 3.47 12.35 17.81
CA PRO A 167 2.54 13.27 18.48
C PRO A 167 1.47 13.73 17.49
N ILE A 168 0.21 13.72 17.94
CA ILE A 168 -0.92 14.20 17.14
C ILE A 168 -1.03 15.70 17.35
N MET A 169 -0.63 16.47 16.34
CA MET A 169 -0.57 17.93 16.40
C MET A 169 -1.50 18.55 15.37
N PRO A 170 -1.98 19.80 15.59
CA PRO A 170 -2.72 20.54 14.58
C PRO A 170 -1.90 20.67 13.28
N TRP A 171 -2.54 20.43 12.13
CA TRP A 171 -1.92 20.53 10.82
C TRP A 171 -2.42 21.76 10.08
N GLY A 172 -1.78 22.91 10.38
CA GLY A 172 -2.17 24.19 9.82
C GLY A 172 -3.41 24.81 10.50
N ALA A 173 -3.79 26.00 10.06
CA ALA A 173 -4.89 26.78 10.66
C ALA A 173 -6.29 26.15 10.45
N ALA A 174 -6.46 25.36 9.41
CA ALA A 174 -7.73 24.69 9.09
C ALA A 174 -7.98 23.41 9.93
N ASP A 175 -6.97 22.88 10.60
CA ASP A 175 -7.04 21.66 11.42
C ASP A 175 -7.04 21.99 12.91
N ALA A 176 -7.93 22.90 13.33
CA ALA A 176 -7.99 23.39 14.72
C ALA A 176 -8.47 22.30 15.72
N ALA A 177 -9.22 21.31 15.25
CA ALA A 177 -9.76 20.23 16.09
C ALA A 177 -8.91 18.97 15.95
N VAL A 178 -7.91 18.81 16.82
CA VAL A 178 -7.06 17.63 16.87
C VAL A 178 -7.82 16.43 17.45
N GLN A 179 -7.85 15.32 16.73
CA GLN A 179 -8.43 14.07 17.24
C GLN A 179 -7.60 13.51 18.40
N LYS A 180 -8.27 12.90 19.36
CA LYS A 180 -7.60 12.22 20.46
C LYS A 180 -7.57 10.72 20.21
N CYS A 181 -6.38 10.14 20.06
CA CYS A 181 -6.25 8.72 19.79
C CYS A 181 -6.94 7.82 20.81
N GLY A 182 -7.03 8.25 22.09
CA GLY A 182 -7.72 7.50 23.14
C GLY A 182 -9.22 7.30 22.90
N GLU A 183 -9.88 8.13 22.08
CA GLU A 183 -11.28 7.99 21.71
C GLU A 183 -11.51 6.86 20.69
N PHE A 184 -10.45 6.41 20.03
CA PHE A 184 -10.46 5.38 19.00
C PHE A 184 -9.92 4.02 19.49
N VAL A 185 -9.42 3.93 20.71
CA VAL A 185 -8.97 2.66 21.33
C VAL A 185 -10.17 1.92 21.89
N GLN A 186 -10.23 0.61 21.57
CA GLN A 186 -11.23 -0.34 22.12
C GLN A 186 -10.65 -1.11 23.30
#